data_7834344c3104e9ac1c9dad84322af87e
#
_entry.id   7834344c3104e9ac1c9dad84322af87e
#
_cell.length_a   1.000
_cell.length_b   1.000
_cell.length_c   1.000
_cell.angle_alpha   90.00
_cell.angle_beta   90.00
_cell.angle_gamma   90.00
#
_symmetry.space_group_name_H-M   'P 1'
#
loop_
_entity.id
_entity.type
_entity.pdbx_description
1 polymer ?
#
loop_
_entity_poly.entity_id
_entity_poly.type
_entity_poly.pdbx_seq_one_letter_code
_entity_poly.pdbx_strand_id
1 'polypeptide(L)'
;FTDIIEVAEGAMMTTSNEAHELLEKLEEGQKFMTTSCCPSYIELVEKHMTEMKPYVSTTGSPMYYAARIAKEKHPDAKIVFVGPCVAKRKEVRRDDAVDYILTFEEVGSILDGMDIQLEQVNSFSILHTSVREAHGFAQAGGVMGAVKAYLKEEADKINAIQVSDINKKNIALLRACAKTGKAAGQFIEVMACEGGCITGPSTHNDIVSGRRQLAQELLKRKESYETMDR
;
A
#
# COMPACT_ATOMS: atom_id res chain seq x y z
N PHE A 1 -13.27 13.05 -15.91
CA PHE A 1 -13.55 11.92 -15.03
C PHE A 1 -14.96 12.04 -14.46
N THR A 2 -15.65 10.91 -14.28
CA THR A 2 -17.01 10.89 -13.72
C THR A 2 -16.96 10.95 -12.19
N ASP A 3 -15.97 10.30 -11.59
CA ASP A 3 -15.79 10.24 -10.15
C ASP A 3 -14.29 10.08 -9.81
N ILE A 4 -13.92 10.36 -8.57
CA ILE A 4 -12.57 10.19 -8.03
C ILE A 4 -12.71 9.50 -6.67
N ILE A 5 -12.01 8.39 -6.50
CA ILE A 5 -12.01 7.59 -5.27
C ILE A 5 -10.59 7.59 -4.69
N GLU A 6 -10.46 7.87 -3.42
CA GLU A 6 -9.17 7.78 -2.74
C GLU A 6 -8.78 6.31 -2.52
N VAL A 7 -7.55 5.98 -2.86
CA VAL A 7 -7.01 4.62 -2.64
C VAL A 7 -6.95 4.25 -1.15
N ALA A 8 -7.02 5.22 -0.26
CA ALA A 8 -7.13 5.00 1.17
C ALA A 8 -8.39 4.21 1.57
N GLU A 9 -9.50 4.30 0.82
CA GLU A 9 -10.67 3.44 1.05
C GLU A 9 -10.32 1.96 0.82
N GLY A 10 -9.57 1.66 -0.22
CA GLY A 10 -9.04 0.31 -0.45
C GLY A 10 -7.98 -0.11 0.57
N ALA A 11 -7.19 0.84 1.09
CA ALA A 11 -6.21 0.55 2.13
C ALA A 11 -6.87 0.12 3.46
N MET A 12 -8.06 0.63 3.79
CA MET A 12 -8.83 0.15 4.94
C MET A 12 -9.18 -1.34 4.78
N MET A 13 -9.62 -1.75 3.59
CA MET A 13 -9.93 -3.16 3.31
C MET A 13 -8.67 -4.03 3.35
N THR A 14 -7.56 -3.55 2.78
CA THR A 14 -6.27 -4.24 2.88
C THR A 14 -5.87 -4.42 4.34
N THR A 15 -5.98 -3.38 5.17
CA THR A 15 -5.63 -3.43 6.60
C THR A 15 -6.42 -4.49 7.33
N SER A 16 -7.75 -4.47 7.20
CA SER A 16 -8.65 -5.43 7.87
C SER A 16 -8.34 -6.87 7.45
N ASN A 17 -8.27 -7.13 6.14
CA ASN A 17 -8.04 -8.48 5.65
C ASN A 17 -6.63 -8.99 6.02
N GLU A 18 -5.59 -8.15 5.91
CA GLU A 18 -4.22 -8.53 6.24
C GLU A 18 -4.04 -8.76 7.75
N ALA A 19 -4.75 -7.99 8.59
CA ALA A 19 -4.77 -8.20 10.03
C ALA A 19 -5.40 -9.56 10.41
N HIS A 20 -6.55 -9.90 9.83
CA HIS A 20 -7.21 -11.18 10.06
C HIS A 20 -6.36 -12.35 9.55
N GLU A 21 -5.84 -12.26 8.32
CA GLU A 21 -4.97 -13.28 7.75
C GLU A 21 -3.71 -13.51 8.60
N LEU A 22 -3.13 -12.43 9.16
CA LEU A 22 -1.98 -12.54 10.06
C LEU A 22 -2.33 -13.37 11.30
N LEU A 23 -3.44 -13.06 11.97
CA LEU A 23 -3.86 -13.78 13.18
C LEU A 23 -4.13 -15.26 12.87
N GLU A 24 -4.87 -15.55 11.81
CA GLU A 24 -5.16 -16.92 11.37
C GLU A 24 -3.88 -17.72 11.12
N LYS A 25 -2.94 -17.17 10.35
CA LYS A 25 -1.66 -17.83 10.07
C LYS A 25 -0.82 -18.09 11.31
N LEU A 26 -0.84 -17.15 12.28
CA LEU A 26 -0.13 -17.33 13.55
C LEU A 26 -0.78 -18.43 14.40
N GLU A 27 -2.12 -18.51 14.43
CA GLU A 27 -2.86 -19.57 15.12
C GLU A 27 -2.60 -20.94 14.50
N GLU A 28 -2.47 -21.02 13.17
CA GLU A 28 -2.06 -22.24 12.45
C GLU A 28 -0.59 -22.63 12.70
N GLY A 29 0.15 -21.82 13.43
CA GLY A 29 1.53 -22.08 13.82
C GLY A 29 2.60 -21.54 12.87
N GLN A 30 2.21 -20.79 11.84
CA GLN A 30 3.16 -20.05 11.01
C GLN A 30 3.88 -19.01 11.88
N LYS A 31 5.16 -18.79 11.65
CA LYS A 31 5.97 -17.95 12.55
C LYS A 31 6.02 -16.48 12.12
N PHE A 32 5.75 -16.20 10.86
CA PHE A 32 5.69 -14.83 10.35
C PHE A 32 4.88 -14.77 9.05
N MET A 33 4.41 -13.57 8.73
CA MET A 33 3.80 -13.23 7.45
C MET A 33 4.44 -11.95 6.92
N THR A 34 4.57 -11.82 5.59
CA THR A 34 4.97 -10.59 4.91
C THR A 34 3.78 -9.95 4.20
N THR A 35 3.80 -8.63 4.04
CA THR A 35 2.78 -7.90 3.27
C THR A 35 2.80 -8.28 1.79
N SER A 36 1.68 -8.06 1.08
CA SER A 36 1.51 -8.33 -0.36
C SER A 36 1.35 -7.08 -1.23
N CYS A 37 1.14 -5.92 -0.64
CA CYS A 37 0.71 -4.71 -1.35
C CYS A 37 1.77 -4.10 -2.31
N CYS A 38 3.06 -4.48 -2.19
CA CYS A 38 4.13 -4.02 -3.06
C CYS A 38 4.34 -4.95 -4.27
N PRO A 39 3.92 -4.57 -5.50
CA PRO A 39 4.03 -5.44 -6.67
C PRO A 39 5.47 -5.77 -7.07
N SER A 40 6.44 -4.89 -6.80
CA SER A 40 7.86 -5.18 -7.03
C SER A 40 8.37 -6.28 -6.10
N TYR A 41 7.92 -6.31 -4.85
CA TYR A 41 8.23 -7.39 -3.93
C TYR A 41 7.61 -8.71 -4.38
N ILE A 42 6.34 -8.69 -4.79
CA ILE A 42 5.67 -9.88 -5.30
C ILE A 42 6.39 -10.45 -6.54
N GLU A 43 6.80 -9.61 -7.48
CA GLU A 43 7.59 -10.03 -8.64
C GLU A 43 8.95 -10.65 -8.24
N LEU A 44 9.62 -10.09 -7.22
CA LEU A 44 10.86 -10.65 -6.67
C LEU A 44 10.61 -12.05 -6.10
N VAL A 45 9.54 -12.21 -5.32
CA VAL A 45 9.17 -13.51 -4.73
C VAL A 45 8.87 -14.53 -5.82
N GLU A 46 8.03 -14.17 -6.78
CA GLU A 46 7.61 -15.08 -7.84
C GLU A 46 8.75 -15.58 -8.72
N LYS A 47 9.72 -14.70 -9.02
CA LYS A 47 10.80 -15.01 -9.98
C LYS A 47 12.08 -15.50 -9.35
N HIS A 48 12.38 -15.02 -8.14
CA HIS A 48 13.74 -15.17 -7.57
C HIS A 48 13.77 -15.66 -6.12
N MET A 49 12.61 -15.81 -5.48
CA MET A 49 12.53 -16.16 -4.07
C MET A 49 11.25 -16.96 -3.77
N THR A 50 11.02 -18.01 -4.57
CA THR A 50 9.77 -18.80 -4.53
C THR A 50 9.50 -19.47 -3.19
N GLU A 51 10.56 -19.73 -2.41
CA GLU A 51 10.49 -20.25 -1.05
C GLU A 51 9.81 -19.28 -0.05
N MET A 52 9.68 -17.98 -0.40
CA MET A 52 8.96 -17.01 0.39
C MET A 52 7.43 -17.04 0.17
N LYS A 53 6.95 -17.61 -0.92
CA LYS A 53 5.52 -17.60 -1.27
C LYS A 53 4.58 -18.01 -0.13
N PRO A 54 4.85 -19.05 0.67
CA PRO A 54 3.95 -19.45 1.76
C PRO A 54 3.79 -18.38 2.85
N TYR A 55 4.75 -17.47 2.96
CA TYR A 55 4.78 -16.43 3.98
C TYR A 55 4.22 -15.09 3.51
N VAL A 56 3.96 -14.92 2.22
CA VAL A 56 3.36 -13.69 1.68
C VAL A 56 1.85 -13.69 1.96
N SER A 57 1.33 -12.55 2.39
CA SER A 57 -0.12 -12.34 2.50
C SER A 57 -0.80 -12.57 1.15
N THR A 58 -1.99 -13.13 1.18
CA THR A 58 -2.86 -13.31 0.00
C THR A 58 -3.81 -12.14 -0.20
N THR A 59 -3.80 -11.20 0.73
CA THR A 59 -4.66 -10.01 0.73
C THR A 59 -4.40 -9.12 -0.49
N GLY A 60 -5.46 -8.61 -1.09
CA GLY A 60 -5.39 -7.64 -2.19
C GLY A 60 -4.75 -6.31 -1.77
N SER A 61 -4.11 -5.64 -2.71
CA SER A 61 -3.53 -4.31 -2.45
C SER A 61 -4.61 -3.23 -2.31
N PRO A 62 -4.27 -2.04 -1.76
CA PRO A 62 -5.17 -0.90 -1.76
C PRO A 62 -5.76 -0.54 -3.13
N MET A 63 -4.97 -0.66 -4.20
CA MET A 63 -5.46 -0.46 -5.58
C MET A 63 -6.53 -1.48 -5.95
N TYR A 64 -6.30 -2.75 -5.63
CA TYR A 64 -7.23 -3.84 -5.89
C TYR A 64 -8.61 -3.58 -5.27
N TYR A 65 -8.65 -3.23 -3.99
CA TYR A 65 -9.93 -2.97 -3.31
C TYR A 65 -10.57 -1.65 -3.74
N ALA A 66 -9.79 -0.58 -3.92
CA ALA A 66 -10.31 0.69 -4.41
C ALA A 66 -10.95 0.56 -5.80
N ALA A 67 -10.35 -0.24 -6.68
CA ALA A 67 -10.91 -0.51 -8.00
C ALA A 67 -12.24 -1.27 -7.93
N ARG A 68 -12.38 -2.22 -7.00
CA ARG A 68 -13.64 -2.94 -6.77
C ARG A 68 -14.72 -2.04 -6.21
N ILE A 69 -14.40 -1.17 -5.26
CA ILE A 69 -15.31 -0.13 -4.76
C ILE A 69 -15.77 0.77 -5.93
N ALA A 70 -14.83 1.17 -6.79
CA ALA A 70 -15.15 1.98 -7.97
C ALA A 70 -16.07 1.25 -8.96
N LYS A 71 -15.83 -0.02 -9.23
CA LYS A 71 -16.67 -0.85 -10.10
C LYS A 71 -18.06 -1.09 -9.51
N GLU A 72 -18.17 -1.25 -8.21
CA GLU A 72 -19.46 -1.38 -7.53
C GLU A 72 -20.31 -0.11 -7.66
N LYS A 73 -19.68 1.06 -7.47
CA LYS A 73 -20.34 2.36 -7.64
C LYS A 73 -20.67 2.67 -9.10
N HIS A 74 -19.80 2.28 -10.02
CA HIS A 74 -19.87 2.62 -11.44
C HIS A 74 -19.53 1.39 -12.31
N PRO A 75 -20.44 0.42 -12.47
CA PRO A 75 -20.15 -0.87 -13.14
C PRO A 75 -19.60 -0.74 -14.58
N ASP A 76 -20.10 0.25 -15.33
CA ASP A 76 -19.74 0.47 -16.73
C ASP A 76 -18.53 1.42 -16.90
N ALA A 77 -18.01 2.00 -15.81
CA ALA A 77 -16.91 2.95 -15.89
C ALA A 77 -15.58 2.27 -16.21
N LYS A 78 -14.72 2.99 -16.93
CA LYS A 78 -13.31 2.66 -17.04
C LYS A 78 -12.56 3.14 -15.82
N ILE A 79 -11.83 2.23 -15.18
CA ILE A 79 -11.07 2.51 -13.98
C ILE A 79 -9.64 2.88 -14.35
N VAL A 80 -9.23 4.07 -13.97
CA VAL A 80 -7.87 4.56 -14.12
C VAL A 80 -7.23 4.72 -12.75
N PHE A 81 -6.22 3.92 -12.45
CA PHE A 81 -5.42 4.13 -11.25
C PHE A 81 -4.32 5.15 -11.53
N VAL A 82 -4.20 6.15 -10.66
CA VAL A 82 -3.12 7.13 -10.68
C VAL A 82 -2.25 6.95 -9.44
N GLY A 83 -0.94 6.78 -9.63
CA GLY A 83 -0.07 6.54 -8.49
C GLY A 83 1.43 6.58 -8.79
N PRO A 84 2.29 6.41 -7.78
CA PRO A 84 3.74 6.64 -7.87
C PRO A 84 4.53 5.45 -8.46
N CYS A 85 3.88 4.38 -8.91
CA CYS A 85 4.55 3.10 -9.10
C CYS A 85 4.27 2.44 -10.45
N VAL A 86 5.28 2.34 -11.31
CA VAL A 86 5.21 1.64 -12.59
C VAL A 86 4.96 0.12 -12.44
N ALA A 87 5.37 -0.48 -11.32
CA ALA A 87 5.17 -1.91 -11.08
C ALA A 87 3.67 -2.28 -10.90
N LYS A 88 2.80 -1.32 -10.59
CA LYS A 88 1.34 -1.49 -10.57
C LYS A 88 0.79 -1.95 -11.94
N ARG A 89 1.45 -1.62 -13.05
CA ARG A 89 1.12 -2.16 -14.38
C ARG A 89 1.23 -3.68 -14.47
N LYS A 90 2.09 -4.27 -13.65
CA LYS A 90 2.24 -5.72 -13.59
C LYS A 90 1.13 -6.36 -12.75
N GLU A 91 0.76 -5.70 -11.67
CA GLU A 91 -0.35 -6.13 -10.80
C GLU A 91 -1.67 -6.18 -11.56
N VAL A 92 -1.99 -5.15 -12.34
CA VAL A 92 -3.22 -5.08 -13.17
C VAL A 92 -3.35 -6.25 -14.17
N ARG A 93 -2.24 -6.81 -14.63
CA ARG A 93 -2.30 -7.99 -15.50
C ARG A 93 -2.81 -9.26 -14.82
N ARG A 94 -2.94 -9.23 -13.49
CA ARG A 94 -3.44 -10.35 -12.68
C ARG A 94 -4.90 -10.16 -12.27
N ASP A 95 -5.42 -8.95 -12.45
CA ASP A 95 -6.79 -8.58 -12.07
C ASP A 95 -7.34 -7.58 -13.09
N ASP A 96 -8.58 -7.77 -13.51
CA ASP A 96 -9.27 -6.99 -14.53
C ASP A 96 -10.04 -5.77 -14.00
N ALA A 97 -9.97 -5.50 -12.69
CA ALA A 97 -10.71 -4.40 -12.08
C ALA A 97 -10.20 -3.00 -12.50
N VAL A 98 -8.92 -2.89 -12.87
CA VAL A 98 -8.31 -1.63 -13.34
C VAL A 98 -8.03 -1.71 -14.83
N ASP A 99 -8.57 -0.77 -15.60
CA ASP A 99 -8.36 -0.72 -17.04
C ASP A 99 -7.03 -0.06 -17.44
N TYR A 100 -6.63 1.01 -16.72
CA TYR A 100 -5.44 1.80 -17.04
C TYR A 100 -4.65 2.20 -15.80
N ILE A 101 -3.32 2.29 -15.94
CA ILE A 101 -2.42 2.83 -14.94
C ILE A 101 -1.73 4.07 -15.50
N LEU A 102 -1.83 5.17 -14.77
CA LEU A 102 -1.05 6.38 -14.99
C LEU A 102 -0.15 6.64 -13.78
N THR A 103 1.07 7.00 -14.05
CA THR A 103 1.99 7.48 -13.00
C THR A 103 1.78 8.97 -12.75
N PHE A 104 2.28 9.49 -11.63
CA PHE A 104 2.24 10.93 -11.37
C PHE A 104 3.03 11.72 -12.41
N GLU A 105 4.16 11.20 -12.89
CA GLU A 105 4.92 11.81 -13.99
C GLU A 105 4.10 11.87 -15.28
N GLU A 106 3.38 10.81 -15.62
CA GLU A 106 2.54 10.79 -16.83
C GLU A 106 1.36 11.75 -16.70
N VAL A 107 0.73 11.84 -15.53
CA VAL A 107 -0.33 12.83 -15.29
C VAL A 107 0.23 14.25 -15.36
N GLY A 108 1.40 14.51 -14.77
CA GLY A 108 2.09 15.77 -14.90
C GLY A 108 2.34 16.15 -16.37
N SER A 109 2.84 15.21 -17.17
CA SER A 109 3.09 15.42 -18.59
C SER A 109 1.80 15.67 -19.39
N ILE A 110 0.68 15.04 -19.02
CA ILE A 110 -0.63 15.31 -19.63
C ILE A 110 -1.09 16.72 -19.31
N LEU A 111 -0.97 17.16 -18.05
CA LEU A 111 -1.36 18.50 -17.62
C LEU A 111 -0.51 19.57 -18.32
N ASP A 112 0.79 19.36 -18.40
CA ASP A 112 1.73 20.22 -19.14
C ASP A 112 1.35 20.31 -20.63
N GLY A 113 1.09 19.17 -21.26
CA GLY A 113 0.69 19.11 -22.68
C GLY A 113 -0.66 19.75 -22.96
N MET A 114 -1.51 19.90 -21.94
CA MET A 114 -2.80 20.62 -22.01
C MET A 114 -2.71 22.08 -21.56
N ASP A 115 -1.53 22.58 -21.22
CA ASP A 115 -1.27 23.91 -20.66
C ASP A 115 -2.10 24.20 -19.40
N ILE A 116 -2.28 23.18 -18.53
CA ILE A 116 -3.01 23.29 -17.27
C ILE A 116 -2.04 23.66 -16.15
N GLN A 117 -2.16 24.87 -15.63
CA GLN A 117 -1.38 25.36 -14.48
C GLN A 117 -2.16 25.03 -13.20
N LEU A 118 -1.65 24.12 -12.38
CA LEU A 118 -2.33 23.64 -11.17
C LEU A 118 -2.65 24.78 -10.17
N GLU A 119 -1.78 25.79 -10.10
CA GLU A 119 -1.96 26.96 -9.23
C GLU A 119 -3.16 27.83 -9.61
N GLN A 120 -3.64 27.69 -10.84
CA GLN A 120 -4.77 28.47 -11.38
C GLN A 120 -6.08 27.69 -11.36
N VAL A 121 -6.03 26.41 -11.01
CA VAL A 121 -7.22 25.55 -10.96
C VAL A 121 -7.85 25.59 -9.57
N ASN A 122 -9.18 25.78 -9.52
CA ASN A 122 -9.91 25.70 -8.27
C ASN A 122 -9.84 24.28 -7.70
N SER A 123 -9.39 24.15 -6.47
CA SER A 123 -9.43 22.87 -5.76
C SER A 123 -10.83 22.58 -5.23
N PHE A 124 -11.20 21.32 -5.17
CA PHE A 124 -12.37 20.86 -4.41
C PHE A 124 -11.94 19.78 -3.43
N SER A 125 -12.65 19.66 -2.34
CA SER A 125 -12.41 18.63 -1.36
C SER A 125 -13.23 17.38 -1.68
N ILE A 126 -12.57 16.22 -1.74
CA ILE A 126 -13.27 14.93 -1.74
C ILE A 126 -13.71 14.66 -0.30
N LEU A 127 -14.93 14.14 -0.13
CA LEU A 127 -15.38 13.68 1.18
C LEU A 127 -14.51 12.47 1.60
N HIS A 128 -13.73 12.68 2.65
CA HIS A 128 -12.84 11.63 3.17
C HIS A 128 -13.60 10.75 4.15
N THR A 129 -13.77 9.49 3.81
CA THR A 129 -14.39 8.47 4.66
C THR A 129 -13.38 7.52 5.29
N SER A 130 -12.12 7.64 4.90
CA SER A 130 -11.04 6.74 5.32
C SER A 130 -10.24 7.29 6.51
N VAL A 131 -9.78 6.37 7.35
CA VAL A 131 -8.99 6.68 8.55
C VAL A 131 -7.59 7.19 8.21
N ARG A 132 -6.99 7.93 9.15
CA ARG A 132 -5.65 8.49 9.03
C ARG A 132 -4.59 7.45 8.67
N GLU A 133 -4.65 6.27 9.28
CA GLU A 133 -3.69 5.18 9.07
C GLU A 133 -3.74 4.66 7.63
N ALA A 134 -4.92 4.62 7.02
CA ALA A 134 -5.08 4.23 5.61
C ALA A 134 -4.41 5.21 4.65
N HIS A 135 -4.45 6.52 4.94
CA HIS A 135 -3.70 7.53 4.20
C HIS A 135 -2.19 7.41 4.40
N GLY A 136 -1.76 6.87 5.54
CA GLY A 136 -0.36 6.63 5.85
C GLY A 136 0.29 5.47 5.09
N PHE A 137 -0.48 4.64 4.39
CA PHE A 137 0.02 3.44 3.70
C PHE A 137 1.18 3.67 2.73
N ALA A 138 1.24 4.84 2.12
CA ALA A 138 2.24 5.16 1.10
C ALA A 138 3.66 5.37 1.65
N GLN A 139 3.84 5.55 2.94
CA GLN A 139 5.15 5.64 3.57
C GLN A 139 5.61 4.28 4.10
N ALA A 140 6.92 4.09 4.19
CA ALA A 140 7.49 2.92 4.84
C ALA A 140 7.14 2.90 6.33
N GLY A 141 6.62 1.77 6.82
CA GLY A 141 6.03 1.62 8.15
C GLY A 141 4.52 1.89 8.21
N GLY A 142 3.92 2.38 7.11
CA GLY A 142 2.52 2.76 7.08
C GLY A 142 1.56 1.58 7.11
N VAL A 143 1.85 0.51 6.39
CA VAL A 143 1.04 -0.72 6.42
C VAL A 143 1.09 -1.35 7.81
N MET A 144 2.30 -1.50 8.33
CA MET A 144 2.52 -2.03 9.67
C MET A 144 1.81 -1.19 10.74
N GLY A 145 1.87 0.14 10.63
CA GLY A 145 1.19 1.06 11.53
C GLY A 145 -0.34 0.91 11.47
N ALA A 146 -0.90 0.80 10.27
CA ALA A 146 -2.34 0.61 10.08
C ALA A 146 -2.84 -0.73 10.62
N VAL A 147 -2.13 -1.83 10.34
CA VAL A 147 -2.48 -3.16 10.87
C VAL A 147 -2.43 -3.17 12.40
N LYS A 148 -1.39 -2.57 12.99
CA LYS A 148 -1.31 -2.46 14.46
C LYS A 148 -2.43 -1.63 15.07
N ALA A 149 -2.75 -0.48 14.48
CA ALA A 149 -3.84 0.37 14.95
C ALA A 149 -5.21 -0.34 14.83
N TYR A 150 -5.40 -1.12 13.77
CA TYR A 150 -6.60 -1.94 13.58
C TYR A 150 -6.73 -3.06 14.63
N LEU A 151 -5.64 -3.74 14.95
CA LEU A 151 -5.60 -4.84 15.93
C LEU A 151 -5.76 -4.37 17.38
N LYS A 152 -5.51 -3.09 17.67
CA LYS A 152 -5.61 -2.50 19.03
C LYS A 152 -4.79 -3.30 20.05
N GLU A 153 -5.41 -3.82 21.10
CA GLU A 153 -4.73 -4.56 22.18
C GLU A 153 -4.02 -5.84 21.70
N GLU A 154 -4.49 -6.47 20.62
CA GLU A 154 -3.84 -7.65 20.05
C GLU A 154 -2.49 -7.31 19.41
N ALA A 155 -2.29 -6.06 18.99
CA ALA A 155 -1.05 -5.59 18.41
C ALA A 155 0.16 -5.70 19.36
N ASP A 156 -0.05 -5.63 20.69
CA ASP A 156 1.02 -5.74 21.69
C ASP A 156 1.69 -7.11 21.69
N LYS A 157 0.98 -8.14 21.18
CA LYS A 157 1.50 -9.51 21.06
C LYS A 157 2.27 -9.72 19.75
N ILE A 158 2.23 -8.77 18.83
CA ILE A 158 2.81 -8.88 17.49
C ILE A 158 4.03 -7.98 17.36
N ASN A 159 5.19 -8.60 17.23
CA ASN A 159 6.39 -7.89 16.83
C ASN A 159 6.35 -7.69 15.31
N ALA A 160 6.23 -6.45 14.88
CA ALA A 160 6.24 -6.09 13.46
C ALA A 160 7.57 -5.43 13.09
N ILE A 161 8.12 -5.82 11.95
CA ILE A 161 9.36 -5.25 11.42
C ILE A 161 9.15 -4.73 10.01
N GLN A 162 9.97 -3.76 9.63
CA GLN A 162 9.93 -3.11 8.33
C GLN A 162 11.17 -3.48 7.51
N VAL A 163 10.95 -3.86 6.25
CA VAL A 163 11.96 -4.00 5.22
C VAL A 163 11.61 -3.04 4.08
N SER A 164 12.28 -1.89 4.04
CA SER A 164 12.18 -0.96 2.91
C SER A 164 13.53 -0.88 2.19
N ASP A 165 13.48 -0.58 0.89
CA ASP A 165 14.62 -0.68 -0.02
C ASP A 165 15.06 -2.14 -0.25
N ILE A 166 14.62 -2.74 -1.35
CA ILE A 166 14.99 -4.12 -1.72
C ILE A 166 16.41 -4.12 -2.32
N ASN A 167 17.39 -3.95 -1.43
CA ASN A 167 18.82 -4.07 -1.72
C ASN A 167 19.34 -5.50 -1.43
N LYS A 168 20.60 -5.77 -1.73
CA LYS A 168 21.23 -7.08 -1.53
C LYS A 168 21.14 -7.59 -0.09
N LYS A 169 21.26 -6.70 0.90
CA LYS A 169 21.18 -7.04 2.34
C LYS A 169 19.76 -7.51 2.70
N ASN A 170 18.77 -6.73 2.29
CA ASN A 170 17.37 -7.01 2.59
C ASN A 170 16.86 -8.26 1.84
N ILE A 171 17.30 -8.48 0.59
CA ILE A 171 17.03 -9.73 -0.13
C ILE A 171 17.64 -10.93 0.61
N ALA A 172 18.88 -10.82 1.10
CA ALA A 172 19.51 -11.89 1.85
C ALA A 172 18.79 -12.19 3.17
N LEU A 173 18.33 -11.15 3.88
CA LEU A 173 17.50 -11.27 5.08
C LEU A 173 16.19 -12.04 4.79
N LEU A 174 15.43 -11.61 3.79
CA LEU A 174 14.18 -12.25 3.41
C LEU A 174 14.38 -13.72 3.01
N ARG A 175 15.43 -14.02 2.24
CA ARG A 175 15.80 -15.41 1.90
C ARG A 175 16.13 -16.25 3.13
N ALA A 176 16.85 -15.69 4.10
CA ALA A 176 17.16 -16.40 5.34
C ALA A 176 15.87 -16.70 6.13
N CYS A 177 14.94 -15.76 6.22
CA CYS A 177 13.63 -15.97 6.83
C CYS A 177 12.86 -17.09 6.13
N ALA A 178 12.78 -17.08 4.80
CA ALA A 178 12.09 -18.11 4.03
C ALA A 178 12.67 -19.50 4.24
N LYS A 179 14.02 -19.62 4.19
CA LYS A 179 14.71 -20.91 4.38
C LYS A 179 14.55 -21.49 5.78
N THR A 180 14.53 -20.64 6.80
CA THR A 180 14.46 -21.09 8.20
C THR A 180 13.04 -21.20 8.72
N GLY A 181 12.06 -20.63 8.03
CA GLY A 181 10.70 -20.45 8.53
C GLY A 181 10.61 -19.56 9.76
N LYS A 182 11.63 -18.73 10.03
CA LYS A 182 11.73 -17.85 11.19
C LYS A 182 12.13 -16.45 10.78
N ALA A 183 11.58 -15.45 11.48
CA ALA A 183 11.93 -14.06 11.32
C ALA A 183 12.05 -13.36 12.70
N ALA A 184 12.60 -12.15 12.71
CA ALA A 184 12.71 -11.36 13.93
C ALA A 184 11.37 -10.80 14.41
N GLY A 185 10.35 -10.81 13.56
CA GLY A 185 8.98 -10.40 13.88
C GLY A 185 7.96 -11.28 13.19
N GLN A 186 6.75 -11.30 13.72
CA GLN A 186 5.63 -12.06 13.16
C GLN A 186 5.02 -11.39 11.93
N PHE A 187 5.07 -10.06 11.85
CA PHE A 187 4.58 -9.29 10.70
C PHE A 187 5.71 -8.49 10.07
N ILE A 188 5.94 -8.67 8.78
CA ILE A 188 7.02 -8.02 8.05
C ILE A 188 6.43 -7.17 6.93
N GLU A 189 6.45 -5.86 7.11
CA GLU A 189 6.16 -4.96 6.00
C GLU A 189 7.31 -4.95 5.02
N VAL A 190 7.05 -5.23 3.73
CA VAL A 190 8.06 -5.20 2.68
C VAL A 190 7.69 -4.19 1.60
N MET A 191 8.53 -3.16 1.45
CA MET A 191 8.44 -2.15 0.38
C MET A 191 9.72 -2.12 -0.43
N ALA A 192 9.61 -2.09 -1.77
CA ALA A 192 10.77 -2.08 -2.66
C ALA A 192 11.52 -0.74 -2.67
N CYS A 193 10.80 0.35 -2.44
CA CYS A 193 11.36 1.70 -2.49
C CYS A 193 11.81 2.16 -1.11
N GLU A 194 12.96 2.83 -1.02
CA GLU A 194 13.41 3.51 0.18
C GLU A 194 12.40 4.61 0.55
N GLY A 195 11.94 4.61 1.80
CA GLY A 195 10.93 5.57 2.27
C GLY A 195 9.48 5.22 1.93
N GLY A 196 9.24 4.19 1.12
CA GLY A 196 7.91 3.75 0.70
C GLY A 196 7.46 4.29 -0.65
N CYS A 197 6.16 4.17 -0.95
CA CYS A 197 5.59 4.60 -2.23
C CYS A 197 5.64 6.11 -2.46
N ILE A 198 5.68 6.92 -1.39
CA ILE A 198 5.81 8.39 -1.50
C ILE A 198 7.09 8.84 -2.18
N THR A 199 8.07 7.95 -2.28
CA THR A 199 9.34 8.14 -2.98
C THR A 199 9.51 7.10 -4.09
N GLY A 200 8.40 6.61 -4.61
CA GLY A 200 8.39 5.68 -5.73
C GLY A 200 9.02 6.27 -6.99
N PRO A 201 9.37 5.41 -7.97
CA PRO A 201 10.17 5.81 -9.14
C PRO A 201 9.48 6.82 -10.06
N SER A 202 8.20 7.09 -9.86
CA SER A 202 7.42 8.05 -10.68
C SER A 202 6.75 9.11 -9.81
N THR A 203 7.44 9.54 -8.76
CA THR A 203 7.09 10.72 -7.94
C THR A 203 8.03 11.89 -8.25
N HIS A 204 7.56 13.10 -7.95
CA HIS A 204 8.35 14.32 -8.05
C HIS A 204 8.98 14.73 -6.71
N ASN A 205 8.83 13.91 -5.66
CA ASN A 205 9.31 14.20 -4.30
C ASN A 205 10.59 13.43 -3.95
N ASP A 206 11.46 14.07 -3.16
CA ASP A 206 12.47 13.39 -2.37
C ASP A 206 11.87 12.83 -1.05
N ILE A 207 12.62 11.93 -0.38
CA ILE A 207 12.18 11.26 0.84
C ILE A 207 11.80 12.25 1.96
N VAL A 208 12.58 13.32 2.15
CA VAL A 208 12.38 14.27 3.26
C VAL A 208 11.13 15.11 3.01
N SER A 209 11.02 15.66 1.81
CA SER A 209 9.86 16.48 1.40
C SER A 209 8.57 15.66 1.37
N GLY A 210 8.61 14.46 0.80
CA GLY A 210 7.46 13.56 0.72
C GLY A 210 6.94 13.17 2.10
N ARG A 211 7.82 12.76 3.02
CA ARG A 211 7.45 12.43 4.41
C ARG A 211 6.86 13.62 5.15
N ARG A 212 7.46 14.81 5.01
CA ARG A 212 6.96 16.03 5.65
C ARG A 212 5.57 16.40 5.16
N GLN A 213 5.35 16.37 3.85
CA GLN A 213 4.06 16.69 3.26
C GLN A 213 3.00 15.68 3.70
N LEU A 214 3.29 14.37 3.64
CA LEU A 214 2.37 13.34 4.10
C LEU A 214 2.05 13.51 5.59
N ALA A 215 3.05 13.75 6.44
CA ALA A 215 2.81 13.98 7.87
C ALA A 215 1.87 15.17 8.12
N GLN A 216 2.02 16.26 7.37
CA GLN A 216 1.12 17.42 7.44
C GLN A 216 -0.31 17.07 7.02
N GLU A 217 -0.48 16.26 5.99
CA GLU A 217 -1.80 15.79 5.55
C GLU A 217 -2.44 14.86 6.59
N LEU A 218 -1.68 13.95 7.19
CA LEU A 218 -2.17 13.04 8.22
C LEU A 218 -2.65 13.80 9.48
N LEU A 219 -2.02 14.92 9.83
CA LEU A 219 -2.45 15.75 10.95
C LEU A 219 -3.84 16.40 10.73
N LYS A 220 -4.26 16.56 9.49
CA LYS A 220 -5.59 17.10 9.16
C LYS A 220 -6.71 16.04 9.29
N ARG A 221 -6.36 14.75 9.37
CA ARG A 221 -7.31 13.64 9.42
C ARG A 221 -7.70 13.37 10.87
N LYS A 222 -9.00 13.37 11.15
CA LYS A 222 -9.55 13.16 12.50
C LYS A 222 -9.87 11.69 12.77
N GLU A 223 -10.35 10.99 11.75
CA GLU A 223 -10.75 9.58 11.85
C GLU A 223 -9.52 8.69 11.95
N SER A 224 -9.55 7.76 12.90
CA SER A 224 -8.47 6.79 13.18
C SER A 224 -9.07 5.46 13.62
N TYR A 225 -8.39 4.34 13.38
CA TYR A 225 -8.79 3.03 13.91
C TYR A 225 -8.87 3.01 15.44
N GLU A 226 -8.08 3.85 16.11
CA GLU A 226 -8.10 3.98 17.56
C GLU A 226 -9.44 4.54 18.08
N THR A 227 -10.08 5.42 17.29
CA THR A 227 -11.33 6.11 17.66
C THR A 227 -12.59 5.47 17.07
N MET A 228 -12.44 4.52 16.16
CA MET A 228 -13.58 3.80 15.57
C MET A 228 -14.06 2.69 16.53
N ASP A 229 -15.37 2.67 16.78
CA ASP A 229 -16.02 1.51 17.41
C ASP A 229 -16.04 0.34 16.40
N ARG A 230 -15.83 -0.88 16.92
CA ARG A 230 -15.92 -2.11 16.12
C ARG A 230 -17.36 -2.50 15.85
#